data_03330fc807122a43f56eb7625c3b9fd9
#
_entry.id   03330fc807122a43f56eb7625c3b9fd9
#
_cell.length_a   1.000
_cell.length_b   1.000
_cell.length_c   1.000
_cell.angle_alpha   90.00
_cell.angle_beta   90.00
_cell.angle_gamma   90.00
#
_symmetry.space_group_name_H-M   'P 1'
#
loop_
_entity.id
_entity.type
_entity.pdbx_description
1 polymer ?
#
loop_
_entity_poly.entity_id
_entity_poly.type
_entity_poly.pdbx_seq_one_letter_code
_entity_poly.pdbx_strand_id
1 'polypeptide(L)'
;MAHFEIKNLSFSYPTAKGKESLHDVSLTIHKGEYVVLCGKSGSGKTTLLRHLKSVLAPHGKKSGEILFNGVSMQQVSQRDQSAKIGYVMQNPDDQIVTDKVWHELAFGLESLGTDQKTMRARVAEMACYFGIQDWFHRDVANLSGGQKQLLNLASIMAMQP
;
A
#
# COMPACT_ATOMS: atom_id res chain seq x y z
N MET A 1 -13.42 13.45 10.29
CA MET A 1 -12.94 12.37 11.18
C MET A 1 -11.57 11.96 10.66
N ALA A 2 -10.55 11.85 11.51
CA ALA A 2 -9.21 11.46 11.12
C ALA A 2 -9.23 10.02 10.58
N HIS A 3 -8.62 9.81 9.40
CA HIS A 3 -8.44 8.49 8.80
C HIS A 3 -7.15 7.84 9.29
N PHE A 4 -6.04 8.61 9.26
CA PHE A 4 -4.81 8.28 9.97
C PHE A 4 -4.45 9.39 10.94
N GLU A 5 -3.99 9.03 12.13
CA GLU A 5 -3.43 9.95 13.10
C GLU A 5 -2.11 9.39 13.63
N ILE A 6 -1.04 10.12 13.39
CA ILE A 6 0.32 9.76 13.81
C ILE A 6 0.67 10.71 14.95
N LYS A 7 1.11 10.15 16.10
CA LYS A 7 1.44 10.90 17.32
C LYS A 7 2.88 10.60 17.73
N ASN A 8 3.71 11.62 17.66
CA ASN A 8 5.10 11.61 18.16
C ASN A 8 5.89 10.37 17.69
N LEU A 9 5.72 9.97 16.41
CA LEU A 9 6.37 8.80 15.85
C LEU A 9 7.86 9.04 15.67
N SER A 10 8.69 8.29 16.40
CA SER A 10 10.13 8.21 16.17
C SER A 10 10.52 6.77 15.83
N PHE A 11 11.49 6.62 14.93
CA PHE A 11 11.96 5.31 14.50
C PHE A 11 13.45 5.31 14.14
N SER A 12 14.17 4.26 14.59
CA SER A 12 15.57 4.02 14.27
C SER A 12 15.76 2.58 13.78
N TYR A 13 16.49 2.44 12.66
CA TYR A 13 16.94 1.11 12.20
C TYR A 13 18.05 0.57 13.13
N PRO A 14 18.14 -0.75 13.36
CA PRO A 14 19.18 -1.35 14.22
C PRO A 14 20.60 -1.01 13.76
N THR A 15 20.80 -0.87 12.45
CA THR A 15 22.08 -0.56 11.83
C THR A 15 22.46 0.93 11.86
N ALA A 16 21.56 1.80 12.25
CA ALA A 16 21.71 3.27 12.12
C ALA A 16 22.57 3.92 13.23
N LYS A 17 23.23 3.12 14.12
CA LYS A 17 24.11 3.62 15.19
C LYS A 17 23.53 4.83 15.97
N GLY A 18 22.24 4.75 16.31
CA GLY A 18 21.54 5.78 17.08
C GLY A 18 20.96 6.96 16.26
N LYS A 19 21.12 6.96 14.93
CA LYS A 19 20.48 7.97 14.07
C LYS A 19 19.01 7.59 13.83
N GLU A 20 18.12 8.52 14.18
CA GLU A 20 16.68 8.34 13.91
C GLU A 20 16.38 8.58 12.43
N SER A 21 15.59 7.70 11.83
CA SER A 21 15.06 7.87 10.48
C SER A 21 13.74 8.65 10.47
N LEU A 22 12.99 8.58 11.57
CA LEU A 22 11.85 9.44 11.87
C LEU A 22 12.07 10.02 13.28
N HIS A 23 11.82 11.31 13.43
CA HIS A 23 12.00 12.03 14.70
C HIS A 23 10.75 12.84 15.00
N ASP A 24 10.03 12.46 16.04
CA ASP A 24 8.85 13.15 16.58
C ASP A 24 7.81 13.57 15.51
N VAL A 25 7.51 12.67 14.58
CA VAL A 25 6.58 12.95 13.49
C VAL A 25 5.15 12.87 13.99
N SER A 26 4.42 13.97 13.85
CA SER A 26 2.98 14.04 14.13
C SER A 26 2.26 14.56 12.89
N LEU A 27 1.23 13.81 12.45
CA LEU A 27 0.46 14.11 11.23
C LEU A 27 -0.93 13.54 11.35
N THR A 28 -1.92 14.31 10.93
CA THR A 28 -3.31 13.83 10.79
C THR A 28 -3.72 13.87 9.33
N ILE A 29 -4.28 12.78 8.83
CA ILE A 29 -4.84 12.66 7.48
C ILE A 29 -6.33 12.37 7.62
N HIS A 30 -7.16 13.19 7.00
CA HIS A 30 -8.61 13.01 7.02
C HIS A 30 -9.07 12.14 5.85
N LYS A 31 -10.27 11.57 5.98
CA LYS A 31 -10.86 10.79 4.90
C LYS A 31 -11.09 11.67 3.66
N GLY A 32 -10.66 11.17 2.50
CA GLY A 32 -10.80 11.88 1.22
C GLY A 32 -9.68 12.89 0.93
N GLU A 33 -8.70 13.05 1.81
CA GLU A 33 -7.55 13.92 1.55
C GLU A 33 -6.54 13.25 0.61
N TYR A 34 -5.95 14.08 -0.23
CA TYR A 34 -4.78 13.74 -1.04
C TYR A 34 -3.55 14.42 -0.43
N VAL A 35 -2.63 13.64 0.14
CA VAL A 35 -1.46 14.13 0.86
C VAL A 35 -0.18 13.78 0.09
N VAL A 36 0.68 14.77 -0.14
CA VAL A 36 1.97 14.59 -0.80
C VAL A 36 3.11 14.74 0.19
N LEU A 37 3.95 13.71 0.33
CA LEU A 37 5.17 13.73 1.13
C LEU A 37 6.37 14.10 0.25
N CYS A 38 6.89 15.34 0.41
CA CYS A 38 8.06 15.84 -0.31
C CYS A 38 9.31 15.85 0.58
N GLY A 39 10.47 15.73 -0.03
CA GLY A 39 11.75 15.81 0.67
C GLY A 39 12.87 15.05 -0.04
N LYS A 40 14.11 15.29 0.39
CA LYS A 40 15.33 14.67 -0.17
C LYS A 40 15.28 13.14 -0.06
N SER A 41 16.02 12.42 -0.93
CA SER A 41 16.22 10.98 -0.77
C SER A 41 16.82 10.69 0.61
N GLY A 42 16.35 9.61 1.26
CA GLY A 42 16.77 9.24 2.61
C GLY A 42 16.13 10.04 3.76
N SER A 43 15.15 10.93 3.49
CA SER A 43 14.48 11.73 4.55
C SER A 43 13.39 10.97 5.34
N GLY A 44 13.27 9.66 5.18
CA GLY A 44 12.33 8.84 5.95
C GLY A 44 10.93 8.68 5.34
N LYS A 45 10.62 9.23 4.15
CA LYS A 45 9.28 9.14 3.53
C LYS A 45 8.76 7.73 3.39
N THR A 46 9.54 6.84 2.81
CA THR A 46 9.18 5.43 2.64
C THR A 46 9.07 4.71 3.98
N THR A 47 9.92 5.07 4.95
CA THR A 47 9.85 4.55 6.31
C THR A 47 8.52 4.94 6.97
N LEU A 48 8.11 6.21 6.85
CA LEU A 48 6.83 6.70 7.37
C LEU A 48 5.66 5.94 6.71
N LEU A 49 5.61 5.88 5.38
CA LEU A 49 4.54 5.18 4.65
C LEU A 49 4.42 3.70 5.05
N ARG A 50 5.56 3.01 5.23
CA ARG A 50 5.54 1.60 5.68
C ARG A 50 4.97 1.43 7.08
N HIS A 51 5.13 2.40 7.96
CA HIS A 51 4.54 2.35 9.31
C HIS A 51 3.02 2.49 9.32
N LEU A 52 2.41 3.04 8.25
CA LEU A 52 0.94 3.12 8.11
C LEU A 52 0.28 1.75 7.80
N LYS A 53 1.07 0.71 7.57
CA LYS A 53 0.59 -0.67 7.42
C LYS A 53 1.54 -1.59 8.19
N SER A 54 1.09 -2.14 9.32
CA SER A 54 1.97 -2.79 10.31
C SER A 54 2.79 -3.95 9.74
N VAL A 55 2.24 -4.71 8.77
CA VAL A 55 2.94 -5.81 8.10
C VAL A 55 4.12 -5.36 7.22
N LEU A 56 4.16 -4.09 6.84
CA LEU A 56 5.25 -3.50 6.06
C LEU A 56 6.22 -2.68 6.94
N ALA A 57 5.87 -2.48 8.22
CA ALA A 57 6.70 -1.69 9.13
C ALA A 57 8.08 -2.33 9.28
N PRO A 58 9.16 -1.57 9.10
CA PRO A 58 10.51 -2.10 9.22
C PRO A 58 10.80 -2.47 10.68
N HIS A 59 11.68 -3.47 10.85
CA HIS A 59 12.17 -3.83 12.18
C HIS A 59 13.11 -2.75 12.73
N GLY A 60 12.92 -2.38 14.01
CA GLY A 60 13.73 -1.37 14.67
C GLY A 60 13.11 -0.85 15.96
N LYS A 61 13.77 0.16 16.55
CA LYS A 61 13.26 0.83 17.75
C LYS A 61 12.24 1.89 17.36
N LYS A 62 11.00 1.71 17.80
CA LYS A 62 9.86 2.58 17.52
C LYS A 62 9.32 3.16 18.82
N SER A 63 8.93 4.44 18.80
CA SER A 63 8.10 5.10 19.82
C SER A 63 7.00 5.90 19.15
N GLY A 64 6.01 6.34 19.94
CA GLY A 64 4.81 7.01 19.42
C GLY A 64 3.72 6.05 19.00
N GLU A 65 2.63 6.58 18.48
CA GLU A 65 1.42 5.84 18.14
C GLU A 65 0.91 6.18 16.75
N ILE A 66 0.29 5.20 16.11
CA ILE A 66 -0.45 5.39 14.85
C ILE A 66 -1.85 4.85 15.04
N LEU A 67 -2.85 5.69 14.78
CA LEU A 67 -4.26 5.33 14.80
C LEU A 67 -4.79 5.26 13.36
N PHE A 68 -5.61 4.26 13.09
CA PHE A 68 -6.39 4.12 11.87
C PHE A 68 -7.87 4.14 12.22
N ASN A 69 -8.61 5.13 11.73
CA ASN A 69 -10.00 5.38 12.11
C ASN A 69 -10.23 5.41 13.63
N GLY A 70 -9.29 6.00 14.37
CA GLY A 70 -9.35 6.12 15.83
C GLY A 70 -8.93 4.86 16.61
N VAL A 71 -8.57 3.77 15.93
CA VAL A 71 -8.11 2.52 16.57
C VAL A 71 -6.59 2.40 16.41
N SER A 72 -5.89 2.01 17.47
CA SER A 72 -4.43 1.79 17.38
C SER A 72 -4.10 0.75 16.30
N MET A 73 -3.14 1.07 15.42
CA MET A 73 -2.72 0.20 14.32
C MET A 73 -2.32 -1.21 14.78
N GLN A 74 -1.86 -1.34 16.02
CA GLN A 74 -1.52 -2.64 16.62
C GLN A 74 -2.74 -3.51 16.92
N GLN A 75 -3.92 -2.90 17.07
CA GLN A 75 -5.19 -3.59 17.35
C GLN A 75 -5.98 -3.89 16.09
N VAL A 76 -5.65 -3.25 14.97
CA VAL A 76 -6.27 -3.52 13.66
C VAL A 76 -5.78 -4.87 13.15
N SER A 77 -6.70 -5.80 12.88
CA SER A 77 -6.34 -7.13 12.37
C SER A 77 -5.57 -7.05 11.05
N GLN A 78 -4.68 -8.02 10.79
CA GLN A 78 -3.94 -8.06 9.51
C GLN A 78 -4.90 -8.15 8.31
N ARG A 79 -6.02 -8.86 8.45
CA ARG A 79 -7.06 -8.95 7.42
C ARG A 79 -7.69 -7.58 7.13
N ASP A 80 -8.05 -6.83 8.17
CA ASP A 80 -8.60 -5.48 8.00
C ASP A 80 -7.58 -4.52 7.38
N GLN A 81 -6.31 -4.58 7.81
CA GLN A 81 -5.26 -3.77 7.19
C GLN A 81 -5.07 -4.12 5.71
N SER A 82 -5.14 -5.40 5.35
CA SER A 82 -5.02 -5.82 3.94
C SER A 82 -6.20 -5.36 3.10
N ALA A 83 -7.41 -5.38 3.66
CA ALA A 83 -8.62 -5.00 2.95
C ALA A 83 -8.83 -3.48 2.85
N LYS A 84 -8.38 -2.70 3.85
CA LYS A 84 -8.73 -1.28 4.01
C LYS A 84 -7.56 -0.32 3.81
N ILE A 85 -6.32 -0.83 3.70
CA ILE A 85 -5.12 -0.01 3.52
C ILE A 85 -4.37 -0.55 2.31
N GLY A 86 -4.57 0.09 1.16
CA GLY A 86 -3.80 -0.19 -0.05
C GLY A 86 -2.37 0.32 0.08
N TYR A 87 -1.41 -0.41 -0.46
CA TYR A 87 -0.01 0.00 -0.53
C TYR A 87 0.58 -0.42 -1.87
N VAL A 88 1.16 0.53 -2.61
CA VAL A 88 1.89 0.25 -3.84
C VAL A 88 3.37 0.36 -3.57
N MET A 89 4.13 -0.69 -3.88
CA MET A 89 5.57 -0.73 -3.64
C MET A 89 6.34 0.17 -4.61
N GLN A 90 7.51 0.64 -4.19
CA GLN A 90 8.36 1.48 -5.00
C GLN A 90 8.91 0.74 -6.24
N ASN A 91 9.31 -0.50 -6.06
CA ASN A 91 9.69 -1.39 -7.16
C ASN A 91 8.51 -2.31 -7.48
N PRO A 92 7.95 -2.27 -8.69
CA PRO A 92 6.78 -3.07 -9.02
C PRO A 92 7.03 -4.59 -8.99
N ASP A 93 8.24 -5.03 -9.29
CA ASP A 93 8.57 -6.46 -9.29
C ASP A 93 8.56 -7.08 -7.88
N ASP A 94 8.68 -6.26 -6.83
CA ASP A 94 8.58 -6.73 -5.44
C ASP A 94 7.12 -7.00 -5.00
N GLN A 95 6.14 -6.55 -5.78
CA GLN A 95 4.71 -6.66 -5.46
C GLN A 95 4.00 -7.70 -6.32
N ILE A 96 4.38 -7.84 -7.58
CA ILE A 96 3.75 -8.74 -8.54
C ILE A 96 4.02 -10.20 -8.15
N VAL A 97 2.96 -11.00 -8.07
CA VAL A 97 3.03 -12.42 -7.66
C VAL A 97 2.52 -13.38 -8.74
N THR A 98 1.79 -12.89 -9.75
CA THR A 98 1.22 -13.74 -10.79
C THR A 98 1.92 -13.54 -12.14
N ASP A 99 1.69 -14.46 -13.07
CA ASP A 99 2.28 -14.45 -14.41
C ASP A 99 1.44 -13.67 -15.44
N LYS A 100 0.14 -13.51 -15.20
CA LYS A 100 -0.82 -12.87 -16.12
C LYS A 100 -1.39 -11.58 -15.55
N VAL A 101 -1.59 -10.59 -16.41
CA VAL A 101 -2.14 -9.29 -16.03
C VAL A 101 -3.53 -9.41 -15.38
N TRP A 102 -4.44 -10.15 -16.00
CA TRP A 102 -5.79 -10.33 -15.45
C TRP A 102 -5.78 -11.03 -14.08
N HIS A 103 -4.85 -11.95 -13.87
CA HIS A 103 -4.73 -12.67 -12.61
C HIS A 103 -4.17 -11.76 -11.51
N GLU A 104 -3.17 -10.92 -11.83
CA GLU A 104 -2.66 -9.93 -10.89
C GLU A 104 -3.73 -8.93 -10.45
N LEU A 105 -4.62 -8.51 -11.36
CA LEU A 105 -5.78 -7.69 -11.01
C LEU A 105 -6.77 -8.38 -10.08
N ALA A 106 -6.93 -9.70 -10.20
CA ALA A 106 -7.85 -10.50 -9.39
C ALA A 106 -7.24 -10.95 -8.05
N PHE A 107 -5.93 -11.08 -7.96
CA PHE A 107 -5.23 -11.75 -6.86
C PHE A 107 -5.59 -11.22 -5.46
N GLY A 108 -5.63 -9.88 -5.31
CA GLY A 108 -6.01 -9.27 -4.04
C GLY A 108 -7.47 -9.56 -3.64
N LEU A 109 -8.37 -9.56 -4.60
CA LEU A 109 -9.80 -9.88 -4.40
C LEU A 109 -10.00 -11.36 -4.03
N GLU A 110 -9.27 -12.27 -4.68
CA GLU A 110 -9.26 -13.71 -4.35
C GLU A 110 -8.77 -13.92 -2.93
N SER A 111 -7.68 -13.28 -2.55
CA SER A 111 -7.10 -13.37 -1.20
C SER A 111 -8.05 -12.87 -0.10
N LEU A 112 -8.92 -11.91 -0.42
CA LEU A 112 -9.97 -11.42 0.48
C LEU A 112 -11.22 -12.30 0.51
N GLY A 113 -11.33 -13.29 -0.40
CA GLY A 113 -12.48 -14.18 -0.53
C GLY A 113 -13.67 -13.52 -1.22
N THR A 114 -13.43 -12.58 -2.13
CA THR A 114 -14.48 -11.94 -2.93
C THR A 114 -15.14 -12.96 -3.86
N ASP A 115 -16.47 -12.91 -3.96
CA ASP A 115 -17.20 -13.80 -4.87
C ASP A 115 -16.83 -13.57 -6.34
N GLN A 116 -16.93 -14.61 -7.16
CA GLN A 116 -16.48 -14.60 -8.55
C GLN A 116 -17.16 -13.54 -9.41
N LYS A 117 -18.45 -13.27 -9.17
CA LYS A 117 -19.22 -12.30 -9.95
C LYS A 117 -18.73 -10.87 -9.66
N THR A 118 -18.59 -10.54 -8.39
CA THR A 118 -18.06 -9.24 -7.94
C THR A 118 -16.61 -9.06 -8.39
N MET A 119 -15.77 -10.09 -8.26
CA MET A 119 -14.37 -10.05 -8.69
C MET A 119 -14.26 -9.75 -10.19
N ARG A 120 -14.99 -10.48 -11.05
CA ARG A 120 -15.00 -10.22 -12.50
C ARG A 120 -15.42 -8.81 -12.85
N ALA A 121 -16.45 -8.29 -12.19
CA ALA A 121 -16.94 -6.93 -12.41
C ALA A 121 -15.87 -5.89 -12.05
N ARG A 122 -15.24 -6.00 -10.88
CA ARG A 122 -14.19 -5.08 -10.42
C ARG A 122 -12.94 -5.14 -11.27
N VAL A 123 -12.50 -6.33 -11.65
CA VAL A 123 -11.34 -6.51 -12.55
C VAL A 123 -11.61 -5.86 -13.91
N ALA A 124 -12.80 -6.07 -14.50
CA ALA A 124 -13.16 -5.45 -15.76
C ALA A 124 -13.26 -3.92 -15.63
N GLU A 125 -13.85 -3.41 -14.56
CA GLU A 125 -13.93 -1.98 -14.25
C GLU A 125 -12.52 -1.35 -14.17
N MET A 126 -11.62 -1.95 -13.42
CA MET A 126 -10.26 -1.44 -13.27
C MET A 126 -9.45 -1.56 -14.56
N ALA A 127 -9.62 -2.64 -15.30
CA ALA A 127 -8.98 -2.79 -16.61
C ALA A 127 -9.42 -1.69 -17.58
N CYS A 128 -10.71 -1.34 -17.57
CA CYS A 128 -11.25 -0.25 -18.37
C CYS A 128 -10.75 1.11 -17.88
N TYR A 129 -10.84 1.37 -16.58
CA TYR A 129 -10.47 2.65 -15.98
C TYR A 129 -8.99 3.02 -16.22
N PHE A 130 -8.09 2.03 -16.11
CA PHE A 130 -6.65 2.22 -16.30
C PHE A 130 -6.17 1.98 -17.74
N GLY A 131 -7.07 1.66 -18.70
CA GLY A 131 -6.70 1.41 -20.09
C GLY A 131 -5.83 0.17 -20.29
N ILE A 132 -6.09 -0.91 -19.53
CA ILE A 132 -5.30 -2.15 -19.50
C ILE A 132 -5.86 -3.20 -20.49
N GLN A 133 -6.98 -2.94 -21.17
CA GLN A 133 -7.71 -3.92 -21.96
C GLN A 133 -6.85 -4.58 -23.03
N ASP A 134 -6.00 -3.82 -23.74
CA ASP A 134 -5.19 -4.31 -24.86
C ASP A 134 -4.10 -5.31 -24.44
N TRP A 135 -3.74 -5.30 -23.16
CA TRP A 135 -2.71 -6.19 -22.60
C TRP A 135 -3.21 -7.05 -21.43
N PHE A 136 -4.53 -7.11 -21.25
CA PHE A 136 -5.21 -7.85 -20.19
C PHE A 136 -4.79 -9.34 -20.12
N HIS A 137 -4.58 -9.98 -21.27
CA HIS A 137 -4.19 -11.39 -21.37
C HIS A 137 -2.68 -11.62 -21.51
N ARG A 138 -1.87 -10.54 -21.51
CA ARG A 138 -0.42 -10.66 -21.63
C ARG A 138 0.23 -11.23 -20.37
N ASP A 139 1.42 -11.76 -20.57
CA ASP A 139 2.32 -12.11 -19.46
C ASP A 139 2.88 -10.83 -18.84
N VAL A 140 2.91 -10.78 -17.51
CA VAL A 140 3.45 -9.64 -16.75
C VAL A 140 4.94 -9.42 -17.06
N ALA A 141 5.68 -10.49 -17.36
CA ALA A 141 7.09 -10.41 -17.77
C ALA A 141 7.32 -9.55 -19.02
N ASN A 142 6.30 -9.45 -19.91
CA ASN A 142 6.37 -8.68 -21.15
C ASN A 142 5.96 -7.20 -20.99
N LEU A 143 5.70 -6.76 -19.77
CA LEU A 143 5.32 -5.38 -19.47
C LEU A 143 6.55 -4.50 -19.21
N SER A 144 6.48 -3.25 -19.63
CA SER A 144 7.45 -2.23 -19.23
C SER A 144 7.31 -1.91 -17.73
N GLY A 145 8.33 -1.31 -17.12
CA GLY A 145 8.29 -0.89 -15.71
C GLY A 145 7.11 0.04 -15.39
N GLY A 146 6.79 0.97 -16.29
CA GLY A 146 5.61 1.85 -16.12
C GLY A 146 4.28 1.10 -16.19
N GLN A 147 4.16 0.12 -17.09
CA GLN A 147 2.98 -0.75 -17.16
C GLN A 147 2.83 -1.61 -15.91
N LYS A 148 3.93 -2.14 -15.36
CA LYS A 148 3.91 -2.89 -14.11
C LYS A 148 3.49 -2.01 -12.93
N GLN A 149 3.94 -0.76 -12.85
CA GLN A 149 3.49 0.18 -11.82
C GLN A 149 2.00 0.47 -11.93
N LEU A 150 1.51 0.68 -13.16
CA LEU A 150 0.09 0.90 -13.41
C LEU A 150 -0.76 -0.33 -13.03
N LEU A 151 -0.28 -1.53 -13.37
CA LEU A 151 -0.91 -2.80 -13.00
C LEU A 151 -1.01 -2.93 -11.46
N ASN A 152 0.09 -2.66 -10.73
CA ASN A 152 0.09 -2.70 -9.27
C ASN A 152 -0.90 -1.71 -8.65
N LEU A 153 -0.98 -0.50 -9.19
CA LEU A 153 -1.96 0.47 -8.73
C LEU A 153 -3.39 -0.03 -9.00
N ALA A 154 -3.64 -0.54 -10.21
CA ALA A 154 -4.96 -1.07 -10.60
C ALA A 154 -5.38 -2.26 -9.73
N SER A 155 -4.46 -3.18 -9.41
CA SER A 155 -4.75 -4.34 -8.54
C SER A 155 -5.11 -3.93 -7.11
N ILE A 156 -4.43 -2.92 -6.56
CA ILE A 156 -4.78 -2.37 -5.25
C ILE A 156 -6.14 -1.65 -5.30
N MET A 157 -6.38 -0.82 -6.32
CA MET A 157 -7.66 -0.10 -6.46
C MET A 157 -8.85 -1.04 -6.67
N ALA A 158 -8.65 -2.22 -7.29
CA ALA A 158 -9.68 -3.25 -7.44
C ALA A 158 -10.23 -3.72 -6.08
N MET A 159 -9.41 -3.76 -5.04
CA MET A 159 -9.84 -4.13 -3.68
C MET A 159 -10.70 -3.06 -3.01
N GLN A 160 -10.69 -1.81 -3.48
CA GLN A 160 -11.40 -0.64 -2.90
C GLN A 160 -11.02 -0.43 -1.42
N PRO A 161 -9.72 -0.25 -1.13
CA PRO A 161 -9.25 -0.11 0.23
C PRO A 161 -9.71 1.18 0.92
#